data_37944f3b0eda3a454e76fec5b0dc1b5d
#
_entry.id   37944f3b0eda3a454e76fec5b0dc1b5d
#
_cell.length_a   1.000
_cell.length_b   1.000
_cell.length_c   1.000
_cell.angle_alpha   90.00
_cell.angle_beta   90.00
_cell.angle_gamma   90.00
#
_symmetry.space_group_name_H-M   'P 1'
#
loop_
_entity.id
_entity.type
_entity.pdbx_description
1 polymer ?
#
loop_
_entity_poly.entity_id
_entity_poly.type
_entity_poly.pdbx_seq_one_letter_code
_entity_poly.pdbx_strand_id
1 'polypeptide(L)'
;MESNIAGGNPCAPSVLEQEASCSSSWVQYRHEDGLDPYRWTAKECHHFLEDRPWQEVLKFYSHVAAGKLSLSDLTFYGSSHDAGSPRNYSERVHVPSVYVPGPLEDSHIESLKTLKGGKWDRKTFKIVVSYDGSAFTGWQRQPGLYTVQGLLEQALANYCDGKRVASLKSEGLSADAVIVVAGRTDKGVHAAGQVCSFYTWRSDVCPGDVRGVINSLEPKALRAISVNEVSRTFHPNFAAKWRRYVYILPLHGKEISDKSWRQAVSAELSSSLKPKMLHVGAVNELLMQLEGQHHSFTVFARDTKISRSRGPPTECFIYHARAAVAELPLIEPGSKQRSQVLCVELVANRFLRKMVRVLVATSIREASAGASSDSLVRLTRASCRRASAPPAPACGLCLSEVGYEDFAGSNLLIT
;
A
#
# COMPACT_ATOMS: atom_id res chain seq x y z
N MET A 1 29.74 25.46 -78.50
CA MET A 1 28.29 25.65 -78.74
C MET A 1 27.63 25.33 -77.42
N GLU A 2 27.37 26.34 -76.65
CA GLU A 2 26.05 26.96 -76.42
C GLU A 2 25.18 25.98 -75.66
N SER A 3 24.53 26.28 -74.56
CA SER A 3 24.23 27.52 -73.82
C SER A 3 23.39 27.12 -72.62
N ASN A 4 23.62 27.72 -71.49
CA ASN A 4 22.62 28.36 -70.59
C ASN A 4 21.33 27.56 -70.31
N ILE A 5 20.86 27.49 -69.09
CA ILE A 5 20.35 28.61 -68.26
C ILE A 5 20.13 28.11 -66.85
N ALA A 6 20.46 28.99 -65.95
CA ALA A 6 20.25 29.07 -64.51
C ALA A 6 18.82 28.90 -64.00
N GLY A 7 18.72 28.40 -62.79
CA GLY A 7 17.51 28.42 -61.99
C GLY A 7 17.89 28.16 -60.55
N GLY A 8 18.51 29.17 -59.89
CA GLY A 8 18.80 29.10 -58.46
C GLY A 8 17.52 29.34 -57.65
N ASN A 9 17.22 28.44 -56.76
CA ASN A 9 16.33 28.70 -55.63
C ASN A 9 17.17 28.94 -54.40
N PRO A 10 16.88 29.95 -53.60
CA PRO A 10 17.69 30.31 -52.46
C PRO A 10 17.49 29.29 -51.34
N CYS A 11 18.62 28.81 -50.85
CA CYS A 11 18.81 28.00 -49.68
C CYS A 11 18.20 28.72 -48.47
N ALA A 12 17.23 28.10 -47.84
CA ALA A 12 16.76 28.52 -46.52
C ALA A 12 17.91 28.41 -45.51
N PRO A 13 18.05 29.37 -44.59
CA PRO A 13 19.15 29.28 -43.61
C PRO A 13 18.91 28.10 -42.70
N SER A 14 19.98 27.32 -42.52
CA SER A 14 20.17 26.31 -41.53
C SER A 14 19.77 26.86 -40.14
N VAL A 15 18.86 26.16 -39.47
CA VAL A 15 18.59 26.35 -38.04
C VAL A 15 19.80 25.81 -37.29
N LEU A 16 20.83 26.61 -37.20
CA LEU A 16 21.91 26.43 -36.25
C LEU A 16 21.39 26.76 -34.85
N GLU A 17 21.27 25.72 -34.03
CA GLU A 17 21.73 25.66 -32.66
C GLU A 17 21.60 26.99 -31.87
N GLN A 18 20.41 27.26 -31.39
CA GLN A 18 20.26 27.87 -30.08
C GLN A 18 20.14 26.74 -29.06
N GLU A 19 21.28 26.18 -28.66
CA GLU A 19 21.44 25.59 -27.35
C GLU A 19 21.19 26.71 -26.31
N ALA A 20 19.91 26.94 -26.03
CA ALA A 20 19.55 27.62 -24.82
C ALA A 20 20.07 26.75 -23.68
N SER A 21 21.16 27.20 -23.05
CA SER A 21 21.62 26.74 -21.75
C SER A 21 20.46 26.91 -20.77
N CYS A 22 19.59 25.94 -20.70
CA CYS A 22 18.60 25.78 -19.67
C CYS A 22 19.37 25.42 -18.40
N SER A 23 19.94 26.44 -17.75
CA SER A 23 20.26 26.37 -16.34
C SER A 23 18.92 26.09 -15.67
N SER A 24 18.63 24.80 -15.44
CA SER A 24 17.49 24.36 -14.68
C SER A 24 17.68 24.85 -13.24
N SER A 25 17.34 26.09 -13.00
CA SER A 25 17.12 26.58 -11.64
C SER A 25 16.00 25.70 -11.08
N TRP A 26 16.38 24.79 -10.21
CA TRP A 26 15.48 23.89 -9.54
C TRP A 26 14.52 24.74 -8.70
N VAL A 27 13.33 25.05 -9.24
CA VAL A 27 12.29 25.77 -8.51
C VAL A 27 11.83 24.88 -7.38
N GLN A 28 12.19 25.27 -6.15
CA GLN A 28 11.70 24.61 -4.95
C GLN A 28 10.19 24.87 -4.87
N TYR A 29 9.40 23.78 -4.67
CA TYR A 29 7.97 23.95 -4.37
C TYR A 29 7.83 24.75 -3.08
N ARG A 30 7.03 25.81 -3.10
CA ARG A 30 6.70 26.61 -1.93
C ARG A 30 5.22 26.38 -1.61
N HIS A 31 4.93 26.15 -0.34
CA HIS A 31 3.57 26.13 0.16
C HIS A 31 3.06 27.56 0.30
N GLU A 32 1.76 27.74 0.10
CA GLU A 32 1.13 29.07 0.12
C GLU A 32 0.83 29.58 1.56
N ASP A 33 1.02 28.76 2.56
CA ASP A 33 0.61 29.02 3.96
C ASP A 33 1.69 29.67 4.84
N GLY A 34 2.85 30.01 4.27
CA GLY A 34 3.96 30.64 5.01
C GLY A 34 4.67 29.75 6.02
N LEU A 35 4.32 28.46 6.14
CA LEU A 35 4.89 27.53 7.11
C LEU A 35 6.15 26.81 6.62
N ASP A 36 6.67 27.14 5.43
CA ASP A 36 7.90 26.52 4.88
C ASP A 36 9.09 26.52 5.84
N PRO A 37 9.36 27.58 6.66
CA PRO A 37 10.46 27.56 7.63
C PRO A 37 10.31 26.49 8.72
N TYR A 38 9.08 26.11 9.04
CA TYR A 38 8.77 25.12 10.10
C TYR A 38 8.68 23.69 9.57
N ARG A 39 8.48 23.51 8.26
CA ARG A 39 8.42 22.17 7.66
C ARG A 39 9.81 21.55 7.65
N TRP A 40 9.84 20.27 8.01
CA TRP A 40 11.06 19.49 7.86
C TRP A 40 11.47 19.36 6.39
N THR A 41 12.73 19.53 6.11
CA THR A 41 13.33 19.14 4.84
C THR A 41 13.19 17.63 4.63
N ALA A 42 13.42 17.16 3.42
CA ALA A 42 13.38 15.71 3.12
C ALA A 42 14.38 14.93 3.99
N LYS A 43 15.55 15.50 4.30
CA LYS A 43 16.57 14.88 5.15
C LYS A 43 16.12 14.82 6.62
N GLU A 44 15.59 15.92 7.16
CA GLU A 44 15.07 15.98 8.53
C GLU A 44 13.89 15.03 8.72
N CYS A 45 12.95 14.99 7.76
CA CYS A 45 11.82 14.06 7.79
C CYS A 45 12.28 12.59 7.75
N HIS A 46 13.29 12.29 6.94
CA HIS A 46 13.88 10.95 6.88
C HIS A 46 14.51 10.57 8.23
N HIS A 47 15.36 11.43 8.82
CA HIS A 47 15.95 11.19 10.14
C HIS A 47 14.86 11.00 11.21
N PHE A 48 13.88 11.87 11.25
CA PHE A 48 12.78 11.79 12.23
C PHE A 48 12.06 10.44 12.19
N LEU A 49 11.87 9.87 11.00
CA LEU A 49 11.12 8.62 10.82
C LEU A 49 12.00 7.38 10.95
N GLU A 50 13.28 7.43 10.53
CA GLU A 50 14.19 6.27 10.60
C GLU A 50 14.79 6.06 12.00
N ASP A 51 15.09 7.16 12.72
CA ASP A 51 15.73 7.12 14.05
C ASP A 51 14.72 6.75 15.16
N ARG A 52 13.95 5.68 14.95
CA ARG A 52 12.92 5.18 15.85
C ARG A 52 13.24 3.76 16.33
N PRO A 53 12.74 3.33 17.52
CA PRO A 53 12.95 1.98 18.03
C PRO A 53 12.07 0.96 17.29
N TRP A 54 12.38 0.69 16.03
CA TRP A 54 11.59 -0.18 15.13
C TRP A 54 11.54 -1.64 15.56
N GLN A 55 12.43 -2.11 16.43
CA GLN A 55 12.56 -3.53 16.82
C GLN A 55 11.26 -4.12 17.35
N GLU A 56 10.53 -3.38 18.16
CA GLU A 56 9.27 -3.87 18.75
C GLU A 56 8.16 -3.97 17.69
N VAL A 57 8.11 -3.04 16.74
CA VAL A 57 7.17 -3.11 15.60
C VAL A 57 7.50 -4.29 14.69
N LEU A 58 8.79 -4.52 14.42
CA LEU A 58 9.24 -5.67 13.63
C LEU A 58 8.89 -7.00 14.31
N LYS A 59 9.13 -7.11 15.63
CA LYS A 59 8.74 -8.28 16.42
C LYS A 59 7.22 -8.49 16.35
N PHE A 60 6.44 -7.43 16.53
CA PHE A 60 4.98 -7.50 16.45
C PHE A 60 4.52 -8.05 15.09
N TYR A 61 4.99 -7.48 13.97
CA TYR A 61 4.62 -7.96 12.64
C TYR A 61 5.10 -9.38 12.34
N SER A 62 6.28 -9.78 12.85
CA SER A 62 6.74 -11.17 12.76
C SER A 62 5.79 -12.14 13.47
N HIS A 63 5.25 -11.76 14.64
CA HIS A 63 4.26 -12.57 15.37
C HIS A 63 2.90 -12.58 14.65
N VAL A 64 2.49 -11.48 14.02
CA VAL A 64 1.29 -11.43 13.17
C VAL A 64 1.45 -12.37 11.96
N ALA A 65 2.60 -12.34 11.29
CA ALA A 65 2.89 -13.21 10.15
C ALA A 65 2.83 -14.70 10.56
N ALA A 66 3.40 -15.04 11.71
CA ALA A 66 3.37 -16.39 12.26
C ALA A 66 2.00 -16.82 12.82
N GLY A 67 1.03 -15.89 12.93
CA GLY A 67 -0.31 -16.14 13.47
C GLY A 67 -0.37 -16.29 14.99
N LYS A 68 0.63 -15.79 15.70
CA LYS A 68 0.66 -15.72 17.16
C LYS A 68 -0.07 -14.51 17.71
N LEU A 69 -0.10 -13.43 16.93
CA LEU A 69 -0.80 -12.19 17.21
C LEU A 69 -1.62 -11.76 15.99
N SER A 70 -2.50 -10.80 16.20
CA SER A 70 -3.29 -10.14 15.17
C SER A 70 -3.18 -8.61 15.31
N LEU A 71 -3.62 -7.86 14.31
CA LEU A 71 -3.66 -6.39 14.41
C LEU A 71 -4.68 -5.90 15.47
N SER A 72 -5.70 -6.70 15.79
CA SER A 72 -6.66 -6.41 16.86
C SER A 72 -6.10 -6.54 18.27
N ASP A 73 -4.89 -7.06 18.45
CA ASP A 73 -4.20 -7.10 19.74
C ASP A 73 -3.55 -5.75 20.11
N LEU A 74 -3.61 -4.77 19.20
CA LEU A 74 -3.27 -3.37 19.51
C LEU A 74 -4.30 -2.79 20.51
N THR A 75 -3.80 -2.18 21.57
CA THR A 75 -4.66 -1.51 22.57
C THR A 75 -4.69 -0.01 22.28
N PHE A 76 -5.87 0.53 21.94
CA PHE A 76 -6.03 1.96 21.63
C PHE A 76 -6.45 2.74 22.87
N TYR A 77 -5.87 3.96 23.02
CA TYR A 77 -6.25 4.89 24.08
C TYR A 77 -7.42 5.77 23.63
N GLY A 78 -8.39 5.96 24.52
CA GLY A 78 -9.44 6.96 24.35
C GLY A 78 -10.64 6.55 23.52
N SER A 79 -10.80 5.27 23.20
CA SER A 79 -12.09 4.77 22.73
C SER A 79 -13.08 4.63 23.89
N SER A 80 -13.45 5.79 24.54
CA SER A 80 -14.72 5.88 25.25
C SER A 80 -15.81 5.71 24.20
N HIS A 81 -16.70 4.78 24.42
CA HIS A 81 -17.90 4.47 23.65
C HIS A 81 -18.80 5.69 23.41
N ASP A 82 -18.39 6.59 22.52
CA ASP A 82 -19.34 7.41 21.78
C ASP A 82 -19.39 6.80 20.37
N ALA A 83 -20.18 5.73 20.28
CA ALA A 83 -20.58 5.14 19.03
C ALA A 83 -21.43 6.16 18.28
N GLY A 84 -20.76 7.05 17.57
CA GLY A 84 -21.37 7.79 16.48
C GLY A 84 -21.94 6.77 15.52
N SER A 85 -23.24 6.84 15.28
CA SER A 85 -24.00 6.02 14.37
C SER A 85 -23.19 5.70 13.09
N PRO A 86 -23.13 4.46 12.63
CA PRO A 86 -22.38 4.10 11.44
C PRO A 86 -22.85 4.97 10.26
N ARG A 87 -21.93 5.76 9.71
CA ARG A 87 -22.23 6.57 8.54
C ARG A 87 -22.57 5.61 7.41
N ASN A 88 -23.83 5.68 6.94
CA ASN A 88 -24.32 4.88 5.84
C ASN A 88 -23.60 5.32 4.56
N TYR A 89 -22.54 4.62 4.17
CA TYR A 89 -21.75 4.87 2.96
C TYR A 89 -22.51 4.50 1.67
N SER A 90 -23.66 3.81 1.77
CA SER A 90 -24.43 3.34 0.62
C SER A 90 -25.17 4.44 -0.14
N GLU A 91 -25.40 5.62 0.44
CA GLU A 91 -26.26 6.64 -0.18
C GLU A 91 -25.55 7.75 -0.99
N ARG A 92 -24.21 7.79 -1.08
CA ARG A 92 -23.48 8.87 -1.76
C ARG A 92 -22.55 8.45 -2.88
N VAL A 93 -22.51 7.20 -3.28
CA VAL A 93 -21.58 6.78 -4.34
C VAL A 93 -22.34 6.41 -5.60
N HIS A 94 -22.66 7.41 -6.41
CA HIS A 94 -22.94 7.19 -7.82
C HIS A 94 -21.59 6.99 -8.53
N VAL A 95 -21.11 5.75 -8.56
CA VAL A 95 -19.95 5.38 -9.37
C VAL A 95 -20.44 5.27 -10.82
N PRO A 96 -19.85 6.03 -11.78
CA PRO A 96 -20.13 5.77 -13.18
C PRO A 96 -19.74 4.32 -13.46
N SER A 97 -20.72 3.53 -13.89
CA SER A 97 -20.55 2.12 -14.24
C SER A 97 -19.53 1.98 -15.37
N VAL A 98 -18.28 1.66 -15.01
CA VAL A 98 -17.43 0.93 -15.93
C VAL A 98 -17.96 -0.48 -15.92
N TYR A 99 -18.47 -0.96 -17.05
CA TYR A 99 -19.01 -2.29 -17.25
C TYR A 99 -18.05 -3.35 -16.69
N VAL A 100 -18.34 -3.83 -15.50
CA VAL A 100 -17.77 -5.03 -14.91
C VAL A 100 -18.89 -6.09 -15.02
N PRO A 101 -18.66 -7.24 -15.66
CA PRO A 101 -19.65 -8.31 -15.64
C PRO A 101 -20.02 -8.60 -14.19
N GLY A 102 -21.32 -8.53 -13.88
CA GLY A 102 -21.85 -8.72 -12.54
C GLY A 102 -21.45 -10.08 -11.95
N PRO A 103 -21.43 -10.21 -10.62
CA PRO A 103 -21.26 -11.49 -9.97
C PRO A 103 -22.42 -12.40 -10.41
N LEU A 104 -22.09 -13.59 -10.90
CA LEU A 104 -23.06 -14.64 -11.11
C LEU A 104 -23.64 -15.00 -9.73
N GLU A 105 -24.94 -14.88 -9.58
CA GLU A 105 -25.65 -15.29 -8.35
C GLU A 105 -25.31 -16.74 -8.00
N ASP A 106 -25.21 -17.06 -6.72
CA ASP A 106 -24.88 -18.41 -6.22
C ASP A 106 -25.81 -19.52 -6.75
N SER A 107 -27.02 -19.17 -7.15
CA SER A 107 -27.98 -20.08 -7.83
C SER A 107 -27.49 -20.59 -9.20
N HIS A 108 -26.62 -19.85 -9.90
CA HIS A 108 -25.98 -20.29 -11.14
C HIS A 108 -24.75 -21.17 -10.92
N ILE A 109 -24.15 -21.15 -9.75
CA ILE A 109 -23.01 -22.00 -9.42
C ILE A 109 -23.43 -23.47 -9.25
N GLU A 110 -24.61 -23.73 -8.71
CA GLU A 110 -25.12 -25.10 -8.59
C GLU A 110 -25.50 -25.71 -9.94
N SER A 111 -26.05 -24.96 -10.87
CA SER A 111 -26.36 -25.44 -12.21
C SER A 111 -25.12 -25.70 -13.07
N LEU A 112 -24.00 -25.10 -12.80
CA LEU A 112 -22.71 -25.38 -13.48
C LEU A 112 -21.99 -26.62 -12.94
N LYS A 113 -22.34 -27.10 -11.74
CA LYS A 113 -21.79 -28.34 -11.17
C LYS A 113 -22.26 -29.61 -11.87
N THR A 114 -23.30 -29.53 -12.68
CA THR A 114 -23.85 -30.67 -13.43
C THR A 114 -23.23 -30.87 -14.82
N LEU A 115 -22.40 -29.96 -15.31
CA LEU A 115 -21.59 -30.21 -16.50
C LEU A 115 -20.43 -31.11 -16.11
N LYS A 116 -20.50 -32.40 -16.49
CA LYS A 116 -19.48 -33.43 -16.26
C LYS A 116 -18.09 -32.86 -16.53
N GLY A 117 -17.26 -32.81 -15.48
CA GLY A 117 -15.88 -32.37 -15.54
C GLY A 117 -15.13 -33.09 -16.64
N GLY A 118 -14.70 -32.36 -17.65
CA GLY A 118 -13.81 -32.89 -18.66
C GLY A 118 -12.37 -32.97 -18.10
N LYS A 119 -11.51 -33.79 -18.69
CA LYS A 119 -10.08 -33.97 -18.36
C LYS A 119 -9.28 -32.65 -18.32
N TRP A 120 -9.91 -31.52 -18.61
CA TRP A 120 -9.33 -30.17 -18.76
C TRP A 120 -9.95 -29.12 -17.84
N ASP A 121 -10.64 -29.53 -16.77
CA ASP A 121 -11.20 -28.58 -15.82
C ASP A 121 -10.10 -27.94 -14.97
N ARG A 122 -9.93 -26.62 -15.19
CA ARG A 122 -8.98 -25.80 -14.43
C ARG A 122 -9.56 -25.46 -13.08
N LYS A 123 -8.90 -25.90 -12.00
CA LYS A 123 -9.16 -25.44 -10.64
C LYS A 123 -8.42 -24.13 -10.36
N THR A 124 -9.10 -23.16 -9.81
CA THR A 124 -8.53 -21.87 -9.41
C THR A 124 -8.69 -21.70 -7.90
N PHE A 125 -7.60 -21.32 -7.23
CA PHE A 125 -7.58 -21.13 -5.79
C PHE A 125 -7.35 -19.65 -5.46
N LYS A 126 -8.19 -19.10 -4.58
CA LYS A 126 -7.97 -17.85 -3.86
C LYS A 126 -7.19 -18.19 -2.60
N ILE A 127 -6.05 -17.55 -2.40
CA ILE A 127 -5.16 -17.78 -1.26
C ILE A 127 -5.01 -16.47 -0.51
N VAL A 128 -5.29 -16.49 0.79
CA VAL A 128 -5.00 -15.37 1.69
C VAL A 128 -3.73 -15.71 2.45
N VAL A 129 -2.71 -14.85 2.33
CA VAL A 129 -1.41 -15.06 2.96
C VAL A 129 -1.04 -13.91 3.90
N SER A 130 -0.39 -14.25 4.99
CA SER A 130 0.29 -13.34 5.89
C SER A 130 1.81 -13.56 5.78
N TYR A 131 2.58 -12.47 5.78
CA TYR A 131 4.05 -12.57 5.74
C TYR A 131 4.76 -11.41 6.43
N ASP A 132 5.91 -11.72 6.99
CA ASP A 132 6.88 -10.77 7.50
C ASP A 132 7.70 -10.20 6.33
N GLY A 133 7.44 -8.93 5.97
CA GLY A 133 8.13 -8.28 4.86
C GLY A 133 9.63 -8.13 5.04
N SER A 134 10.14 -8.19 6.27
CA SER A 134 11.57 -8.10 6.57
C SER A 134 12.36 -9.30 6.07
N ALA A 135 11.71 -10.47 5.96
CA ALA A 135 12.30 -11.70 5.46
C ALA A 135 12.44 -11.74 3.92
N PHE A 136 11.80 -10.80 3.20
CA PHE A 136 11.71 -10.83 1.74
C PHE A 136 12.15 -9.53 1.08
N THR A 137 12.59 -9.62 -0.18
CA THR A 137 12.90 -8.47 -1.03
C THR A 137 11.65 -7.85 -1.68
N GLY A 138 10.47 -8.07 -1.10
CA GLY A 138 9.16 -7.63 -1.55
C GLY A 138 8.34 -8.77 -2.15
N TRP A 139 7.15 -8.42 -2.67
CA TRP A 139 6.24 -9.40 -3.24
C TRP A 139 6.74 -9.92 -4.59
N GLN A 140 6.98 -9.01 -5.53
CA GLN A 140 7.15 -9.36 -6.93
C GLN A 140 8.44 -10.12 -7.20
N ARG A 141 8.33 -11.25 -7.91
CA ARG A 141 9.47 -12.03 -8.39
C ARG A 141 10.41 -11.19 -9.24
N GLN A 142 11.68 -11.28 -8.93
CA GLN A 142 12.79 -10.68 -9.66
C GLN A 142 13.96 -11.67 -9.68
N PRO A 143 14.76 -11.72 -10.77
CA PRO A 143 15.90 -12.62 -10.86
C PRO A 143 16.88 -12.42 -9.72
N GLY A 144 17.28 -13.52 -9.07
CA GLY A 144 18.27 -13.51 -8.00
C GLY A 144 17.78 -12.95 -6.65
N LEU A 145 16.50 -12.52 -6.52
CA LEU A 145 15.96 -11.98 -5.28
C LEU A 145 15.01 -12.96 -4.60
N TYR A 146 15.07 -13.02 -3.27
CA TYR A 146 14.17 -13.81 -2.44
C TYR A 146 12.87 -13.04 -2.21
N THR A 147 11.81 -13.45 -2.89
CA THR A 147 10.52 -12.76 -2.93
C THR A 147 9.38 -13.71 -2.59
N VAL A 148 8.28 -13.17 -2.04
CA VAL A 148 7.12 -13.98 -1.67
C VAL A 148 6.54 -14.69 -2.90
N GLN A 149 6.35 -13.97 -4.01
CA GLN A 149 5.81 -14.55 -5.25
C GLN A 149 6.71 -15.66 -5.80
N GLY A 150 8.02 -15.43 -5.86
CA GLY A 150 8.96 -16.44 -6.38
C GLY A 150 8.97 -17.72 -5.56
N LEU A 151 8.91 -17.59 -4.22
CA LEU A 151 8.84 -18.73 -3.31
C LEU A 151 7.55 -19.54 -3.51
N LEU A 152 6.40 -18.87 -3.56
CA LEU A 152 5.11 -19.51 -3.78
C LEU A 152 5.01 -20.17 -5.16
N GLU A 153 5.46 -19.49 -6.23
CA GLU A 153 5.44 -20.01 -7.60
C GLU A 153 6.27 -21.29 -7.72
N GLN A 154 7.47 -21.29 -7.15
CA GLN A 154 8.34 -22.47 -7.16
C GLN A 154 7.75 -23.64 -6.37
N ALA A 155 7.21 -23.38 -5.19
CA ALA A 155 6.67 -24.42 -4.33
C ALA A 155 5.42 -25.08 -4.92
N LEU A 156 4.48 -24.27 -5.42
CA LEU A 156 3.24 -24.75 -6.02
C LEU A 156 3.49 -25.46 -7.35
N ALA A 157 4.46 -25.01 -8.16
CA ALA A 157 4.86 -25.72 -9.37
C ALA A 157 5.44 -27.11 -9.03
N ASN A 158 6.34 -27.18 -8.07
CA ASN A 158 6.93 -28.46 -7.64
C ASN A 158 5.85 -29.42 -7.09
N TYR A 159 4.90 -28.92 -6.33
CA TYR A 159 3.80 -29.72 -5.80
C TYR A 159 2.86 -30.23 -6.91
N CYS A 160 2.48 -29.35 -7.85
CA CYS A 160 1.50 -29.69 -8.89
C CYS A 160 2.10 -30.57 -9.99
N ASP A 161 3.38 -30.35 -10.38
CA ASP A 161 3.97 -31.07 -11.51
C ASP A 161 5.51 -31.16 -11.41
N GLY A 162 5.98 -31.78 -10.32
CA GLY A 162 7.42 -31.88 -10.02
C GLY A 162 8.24 -32.57 -11.11
N LYS A 163 7.68 -33.56 -11.82
CA LYS A 163 8.36 -34.23 -12.94
C LYS A 163 8.60 -33.29 -14.11
N ARG A 164 7.56 -32.55 -14.50
CA ARG A 164 7.66 -31.55 -15.57
C ARG A 164 8.60 -30.40 -15.18
N VAL A 165 8.54 -29.95 -13.92
CA VAL A 165 9.47 -28.94 -13.38
C VAL A 165 10.92 -29.41 -13.48
N ALA A 166 11.20 -30.66 -13.14
CA ALA A 166 12.56 -31.22 -13.26
C ALA A 166 13.03 -31.28 -14.72
N SER A 167 12.16 -31.72 -15.65
CA SER A 167 12.47 -31.75 -17.09
C SER A 167 12.75 -30.35 -17.63
N LEU A 168 11.89 -29.39 -17.36
CA LEU A 168 12.08 -28.02 -17.85
C LEU A 168 13.33 -27.35 -17.27
N LYS A 169 13.65 -27.62 -16.01
CA LYS A 169 14.91 -27.14 -15.39
C LYS A 169 16.15 -27.73 -16.06
N SER A 170 16.12 -29.01 -16.47
CA SER A 170 17.23 -29.63 -17.19
C SER A 170 17.44 -29.02 -18.59
N GLU A 171 16.38 -28.43 -19.17
CA GLU A 171 16.39 -27.72 -20.43
C GLU A 171 16.68 -26.21 -20.28
N GLY A 172 16.95 -25.72 -19.05
CA GLY A 172 17.17 -24.30 -18.76
C GLY A 172 15.90 -23.44 -18.82
N LEU A 173 14.72 -24.07 -18.82
CA LEU A 173 13.43 -23.39 -18.91
C LEU A 173 12.80 -23.17 -17.52
N SER A 174 12.04 -22.08 -17.37
CA SER A 174 11.28 -21.80 -16.14
C SER A 174 9.98 -22.61 -16.15
N ALA A 175 9.72 -23.27 -15.03
CA ALA A 175 8.55 -24.13 -14.84
C ALA A 175 7.73 -23.72 -13.61
N ASP A 176 7.60 -22.43 -13.39
CA ASP A 176 6.94 -21.90 -12.21
C ASP A 176 5.41 -21.82 -12.40
N ALA A 177 4.68 -22.02 -11.34
CA ALA A 177 3.25 -21.75 -11.32
C ALA A 177 3.00 -20.24 -11.50
N VAL A 178 1.92 -19.88 -12.18
CA VAL A 178 1.55 -18.47 -12.35
C VAL A 178 0.73 -18.02 -11.15
N ILE A 179 1.25 -17.06 -10.39
CA ILE A 179 0.56 -16.43 -9.28
C ILE A 179 0.22 -14.98 -9.60
N VAL A 180 -1.06 -14.65 -9.47
CA VAL A 180 -1.61 -13.30 -9.60
C VAL A 180 -1.95 -12.76 -8.23
N VAL A 181 -1.72 -11.46 -7.97
CA VAL A 181 -1.86 -10.83 -6.65
C VAL A 181 -2.80 -9.63 -6.66
N ALA A 182 -3.47 -9.36 -5.54
CA ALA A 182 -4.36 -8.22 -5.37
C ALA A 182 -3.62 -6.86 -5.34
N GLY A 183 -2.39 -6.85 -4.82
CA GLY A 183 -1.56 -5.66 -4.77
C GLY A 183 -0.11 -6.02 -4.43
N ARG A 184 0.84 -5.40 -5.12
CA ARG A 184 2.28 -5.63 -4.84
C ARG A 184 2.69 -4.85 -3.60
N THR A 185 3.51 -5.46 -2.75
CA THR A 185 4.17 -4.80 -1.62
C THR A 185 5.64 -4.59 -1.93
N ASP A 186 6.19 -3.46 -1.48
CA ASP A 186 7.62 -3.16 -1.60
C ASP A 186 8.45 -4.01 -0.61
N LYS A 187 9.78 -4.01 -0.78
CA LYS A 187 10.72 -4.61 0.18
C LYS A 187 10.47 -4.06 1.59
N GLY A 188 10.38 -4.95 2.58
CA GLY A 188 10.18 -4.60 3.99
C GLY A 188 8.72 -4.33 4.38
N VAL A 189 7.76 -4.34 3.44
CA VAL A 189 6.34 -4.17 3.74
C VAL A 189 5.71 -5.50 4.10
N HIS A 190 5.02 -5.53 5.25
CA HIS A 190 4.35 -6.71 5.78
C HIS A 190 2.96 -6.91 5.17
N ALA A 191 2.40 -8.08 5.37
CA ALA A 191 0.98 -8.32 5.10
C ALA A 191 0.37 -9.25 6.15
N ALA A 192 -0.82 -8.90 6.60
CA ALA A 192 -1.67 -9.75 7.44
C ALA A 192 -2.79 -10.41 6.63
N GLY A 193 -3.12 -9.88 5.43
CA GLY A 193 -4.21 -10.37 4.60
C GLY A 193 -4.01 -10.12 3.11
N GLN A 194 -2.80 -10.41 2.57
CA GLN A 194 -2.57 -10.34 1.13
C GLN A 194 -3.35 -11.44 0.41
N VAL A 195 -3.97 -11.12 -0.72
CA VAL A 195 -4.70 -12.08 -1.53
C VAL A 195 -3.98 -12.33 -2.83
N CYS A 196 -3.81 -13.61 -3.16
CA CYS A 196 -3.32 -14.03 -4.46
C CYS A 196 -4.19 -15.18 -5.01
N SER A 197 -4.05 -15.48 -6.28
CA SER A 197 -4.67 -16.64 -6.93
C SER A 197 -3.64 -17.43 -7.71
N PHE A 198 -3.89 -18.70 -7.76
CA PHE A 198 -3.13 -19.71 -8.46
C PHE A 198 -4.10 -20.68 -9.12
N TYR A 199 -3.72 -21.30 -10.23
CA TYR A 199 -4.53 -22.32 -10.87
C TYR A 199 -3.71 -23.55 -11.26
N THR A 200 -4.39 -24.69 -11.33
CA THR A 200 -3.84 -25.97 -11.77
C THR A 200 -4.83 -26.73 -12.61
N TRP A 201 -4.30 -27.62 -13.46
CA TRP A 201 -5.11 -28.55 -14.25
C TRP A 201 -5.26 -29.93 -13.57
N ARG A 202 -4.62 -30.10 -12.42
CA ARG A 202 -4.77 -31.30 -11.61
C ARG A 202 -6.08 -31.26 -10.84
N SER A 203 -6.92 -32.26 -11.07
CA SER A 203 -8.23 -32.39 -10.41
C SER A 203 -8.15 -32.88 -8.96
N ASP A 204 -7.02 -33.54 -8.60
CA ASP A 204 -6.79 -34.13 -7.26
C ASP A 204 -6.25 -33.13 -6.23
N VAL A 205 -5.85 -31.93 -6.64
CA VAL A 205 -5.38 -30.88 -5.72
C VAL A 205 -6.54 -30.31 -4.92
N CYS A 206 -6.41 -30.25 -3.60
CA CYS A 206 -7.38 -29.67 -2.70
C CYS A 206 -6.85 -28.43 -1.97
N PRO A 207 -7.73 -27.56 -1.42
CA PRO A 207 -7.31 -26.36 -0.66
C PRO A 207 -6.39 -26.67 0.53
N GLY A 208 -6.63 -27.81 1.20
CA GLY A 208 -5.82 -28.25 2.34
C GLY A 208 -4.36 -28.52 1.97
N ASP A 209 -4.16 -29.16 0.82
CA ASP A 209 -2.81 -29.47 0.31
C ASP A 209 -2.04 -28.20 -0.04
N VAL A 210 -2.67 -27.29 -0.76
CA VAL A 210 -2.09 -25.98 -1.12
C VAL A 210 -1.69 -25.23 0.14
N ARG A 211 -2.57 -25.20 1.15
CA ARG A 211 -2.29 -24.57 2.46
C ARG A 211 -1.11 -25.25 3.16
N GLY A 212 -1.05 -26.58 3.17
CA GLY A 212 0.03 -27.36 3.75
C GLY A 212 1.38 -27.07 3.11
N VAL A 213 1.43 -27.06 1.76
CA VAL A 213 2.64 -26.73 1.00
C VAL A 213 3.14 -25.34 1.36
N ILE A 214 2.25 -24.30 1.36
CA ILE A 214 2.67 -22.94 1.67
C ILE A 214 3.19 -22.82 3.11
N ASN A 215 2.50 -23.43 4.07
CA ASN A 215 2.86 -23.32 5.49
C ASN A 215 4.14 -24.08 5.87
N SER A 216 4.63 -24.96 5.00
CA SER A 216 5.91 -25.65 5.20
C SER A 216 7.12 -24.86 4.69
N LEU A 217 6.94 -23.78 3.92
CA LEU A 217 8.03 -23.05 3.26
C LEU A 217 8.87 -22.24 4.26
N GLU A 218 8.21 -21.30 4.91
CA GLU A 218 8.83 -20.36 5.87
C GLU A 218 7.91 -20.19 7.09
N PRO A 219 7.83 -21.17 8.00
CA PRO A 219 6.82 -21.21 9.07
C PRO A 219 6.81 -19.99 10.00
N LYS A 220 7.95 -19.25 10.06
CA LYS A 220 8.07 -18.03 10.88
C LYS A 220 7.76 -16.75 10.13
N ALA A 221 7.83 -16.76 8.79
CA ALA A 221 7.76 -15.55 7.98
C ALA A 221 6.65 -15.56 6.93
N LEU A 222 6.05 -16.70 6.59
CA LEU A 222 4.99 -16.84 5.60
C LEU A 222 3.95 -17.85 6.06
N ARG A 223 2.67 -17.49 5.97
CA ARG A 223 1.55 -18.35 6.35
C ARG A 223 0.36 -18.17 5.43
N ALA A 224 -0.17 -19.27 4.88
CA ALA A 224 -1.48 -19.30 4.27
C ALA A 224 -2.57 -19.32 5.36
N ILE A 225 -3.37 -18.27 5.43
CA ILE A 225 -4.47 -18.13 6.38
C ILE A 225 -5.65 -18.97 5.90
N SER A 226 -6.05 -18.77 4.64
CA SER A 226 -7.11 -19.54 4.00
C SER A 226 -6.77 -19.82 2.54
N VAL A 227 -7.30 -20.95 2.07
CA VAL A 227 -7.25 -21.34 0.66
C VAL A 227 -8.65 -21.84 0.31
N ASN A 228 -9.24 -21.28 -0.74
CA ASN A 228 -10.56 -21.63 -1.21
C ASN A 228 -10.55 -21.83 -2.72
N GLU A 229 -11.25 -22.86 -3.20
CA GLU A 229 -11.52 -22.99 -4.63
C GLU A 229 -12.55 -21.92 -5.04
N VAL A 230 -12.28 -21.24 -6.15
CA VAL A 230 -13.09 -20.11 -6.64
C VAL A 230 -13.36 -20.23 -8.13
N SER A 231 -14.27 -19.43 -8.66
CA SER A 231 -14.52 -19.37 -10.09
C SER A 231 -13.22 -19.14 -10.88
N ARG A 232 -13.10 -19.81 -12.03
CA ARG A 232 -11.98 -19.64 -12.97
C ARG A 232 -11.79 -18.20 -13.47
N THR A 233 -12.81 -17.36 -13.34
CA THR A 233 -12.81 -15.95 -13.72
C THR A 233 -12.32 -15.03 -12.60
N PHE A 234 -12.13 -15.56 -11.39
CA PHE A 234 -11.66 -14.75 -10.26
C PHE A 234 -10.27 -14.18 -10.53
N HIS A 235 -10.14 -12.86 -10.39
CA HIS A 235 -8.86 -12.15 -10.50
C HIS A 235 -8.64 -11.29 -9.25
N PRO A 236 -7.61 -11.60 -8.41
CA PRO A 236 -7.47 -10.98 -7.10
C PRO A 236 -7.32 -9.46 -7.12
N ASN A 237 -6.75 -8.88 -8.19
CA ASN A 237 -6.60 -7.43 -8.28
C ASN A 237 -7.84 -6.74 -8.87
N PHE A 238 -8.42 -7.29 -9.95
CA PHE A 238 -9.53 -6.63 -10.64
C PHE A 238 -10.87 -6.80 -9.90
N ALA A 239 -11.05 -7.91 -9.21
CA ALA A 239 -12.24 -8.12 -8.38
C ALA A 239 -12.19 -7.38 -7.04
N ALA A 240 -11.02 -6.90 -6.61
CA ALA A 240 -10.90 -6.21 -5.32
C ALA A 240 -11.53 -4.82 -5.37
N LYS A 241 -12.47 -4.57 -4.44
CA LYS A 241 -13.17 -3.29 -4.30
C LYS A 241 -12.43 -2.31 -3.40
N TRP A 242 -11.74 -2.80 -2.37
CA TRP A 242 -10.95 -1.96 -1.46
C TRP A 242 -9.74 -2.70 -0.90
N ARG A 243 -8.80 -1.94 -0.34
CA ARG A 243 -7.63 -2.43 0.40
C ARG A 243 -7.52 -1.65 1.69
N ARG A 244 -7.11 -2.33 2.76
CA ARG A 244 -6.82 -1.75 4.07
C ARG A 244 -5.35 -1.88 4.39
N TYR A 245 -4.73 -0.77 4.75
CA TYR A 245 -3.36 -0.70 5.22
C TYR A 245 -3.32 -0.15 6.64
N VAL A 246 -2.43 -0.71 7.43
CA VAL A 246 -2.08 -0.21 8.75
C VAL A 246 -0.61 0.19 8.73
N TYR A 247 -0.33 1.39 9.24
CA TYR A 247 1.03 1.87 9.43
C TYR A 247 1.28 2.11 10.91
N ILE A 248 2.31 1.48 11.47
CA ILE A 248 2.69 1.61 12.88
C ILE A 248 4.03 2.32 12.95
N LEU A 249 4.08 3.44 13.70
CA LEU A 249 5.29 4.21 13.97
C LEU A 249 5.57 4.19 15.47
N PRO A 250 6.76 3.74 15.93
CA PRO A 250 7.13 3.83 17.34
C PRO A 250 7.13 5.28 17.84
N LEU A 251 6.57 5.54 19.03
CA LEU A 251 6.58 6.84 19.66
C LEU A 251 7.69 6.93 20.72
N HIS A 252 8.27 8.13 20.89
CA HIS A 252 9.07 8.44 22.07
C HIS A 252 8.16 8.98 23.18
N GLY A 253 8.40 8.60 24.43
CA GLY A 253 7.49 8.81 25.54
C GLY A 253 7.04 10.25 25.84
N LYS A 254 7.58 11.26 25.13
CA LYS A 254 7.16 12.68 25.22
C LYS A 254 6.24 13.12 24.06
N GLU A 255 6.00 12.25 23.09
CA GLU A 255 5.25 12.60 21.86
C GLU A 255 3.74 12.37 21.96
N ILE A 256 3.25 11.97 23.13
CA ILE A 256 1.83 11.76 23.37
C ILE A 256 1.23 13.09 23.77
N SER A 257 0.51 13.72 22.86
CA SER A 257 -0.25 14.91 23.18
C SER A 257 -1.70 14.54 23.51
N ASP A 258 -2.15 15.06 24.61
CA ASP A 258 -3.57 15.12 24.93
C ASP A 258 -4.27 16.25 24.12
N LYS A 259 -5.47 16.63 24.51
CA LYS A 259 -6.33 17.60 23.83
C LYS A 259 -5.75 19.02 23.64
N SER A 260 -4.55 19.30 24.17
CA SER A 260 -3.88 20.61 24.14
C SER A 260 -2.84 20.78 23.00
N TRP A 261 -2.76 19.82 22.07
CA TRP A 261 -1.75 19.84 21.01
C TRP A 261 -1.67 21.17 20.20
N ARG A 262 -2.82 21.85 20.00
CA ARG A 262 -2.84 23.14 19.26
C ARG A 262 -2.05 24.23 20.00
N GLN A 263 -2.15 24.26 21.34
CA GLN A 263 -1.39 25.19 22.17
C GLN A 263 0.10 24.83 22.16
N ALA A 264 0.43 23.54 22.24
CA ALA A 264 1.80 23.06 22.20
C ALA A 264 2.49 23.40 20.88
N VAL A 265 1.85 23.12 19.74
CA VAL A 265 2.37 23.50 18.41
C VAL A 265 2.55 25.02 18.31
N SER A 266 1.57 25.82 18.76
CA SER A 266 1.68 27.29 18.75
C SER A 266 2.86 27.79 19.57
N ALA A 267 3.13 27.18 20.74
CA ALA A 267 4.26 27.52 21.58
C ALA A 267 5.60 27.14 20.95
N GLU A 268 5.70 25.97 20.29
CA GLU A 268 6.91 25.55 19.56
C GLU A 268 7.20 26.48 18.36
N LEU A 269 6.17 26.85 17.60
CA LEU A 269 6.31 27.77 16.45
C LEU A 269 6.77 29.16 16.87
N SER A 270 6.35 29.66 18.06
CA SER A 270 6.79 30.95 18.57
C SER A 270 8.26 30.99 18.99
N SER A 271 8.89 29.84 19.21
CA SER A 271 10.33 29.74 19.57
C SER A 271 11.30 29.82 18.39
N SER A 272 10.80 30.00 17.14
CA SER A 272 11.60 30.00 15.89
C SER A 272 12.39 28.70 15.64
N LEU A 273 12.11 27.65 16.37
CA LEU A 273 12.70 26.33 16.18
C LEU A 273 11.73 25.43 15.40
N LYS A 274 12.29 24.57 14.56
CA LYS A 274 11.45 23.54 13.89
C LYS A 274 10.89 22.60 14.94
N PRO A 275 9.57 22.30 14.88
CA PRO A 275 8.94 21.38 15.81
C PRO A 275 9.62 20.00 15.78
N LYS A 276 9.85 19.42 16.94
CA LYS A 276 10.45 18.09 17.09
C LYS A 276 9.46 17.05 17.62
N MET A 277 8.28 17.48 18.00
CA MET A 277 7.26 16.62 18.59
C MET A 277 6.23 16.20 17.57
N LEU A 278 5.73 14.97 17.71
CA LEU A 278 4.64 14.42 16.93
C LEU A 278 3.33 14.53 17.71
N HIS A 279 2.36 15.22 17.14
CA HIS A 279 1.02 15.37 17.70
C HIS A 279 0.03 14.47 16.95
N VAL A 280 -0.31 13.33 17.55
CA VAL A 280 -1.17 12.31 16.91
C VAL A 280 -2.55 12.86 16.56
N GLY A 281 -3.14 13.70 17.43
CA GLY A 281 -4.43 14.36 17.15
C GLY A 281 -4.40 15.21 15.89
N ALA A 282 -3.31 15.96 15.66
CA ALA A 282 -3.13 16.76 14.44
C ALA A 282 -3.03 15.87 13.19
N VAL A 283 -2.28 14.76 13.28
CA VAL A 283 -2.19 13.78 12.18
C VAL A 283 -3.57 13.22 11.85
N ASN A 284 -4.37 12.89 12.87
CA ASN A 284 -5.71 12.38 12.68
C ASN A 284 -6.63 13.41 12.01
N GLU A 285 -6.63 14.66 12.48
CA GLU A 285 -7.43 15.73 11.86
C GLU A 285 -7.12 15.91 10.36
N LEU A 286 -5.84 15.89 9.99
CA LEU A 286 -5.40 15.99 8.59
C LEU A 286 -5.90 14.82 7.74
N LEU A 287 -5.79 13.58 8.24
CA LEU A 287 -6.18 12.39 7.52
C LEU A 287 -7.70 12.31 7.33
N MET A 288 -8.48 12.67 8.36
CA MET A 288 -9.95 12.68 8.30
C MET A 288 -10.52 13.51 7.15
N GLN A 289 -9.85 14.59 6.73
CA GLN A 289 -10.30 15.45 5.65
C GLN A 289 -10.26 14.77 4.27
N LEU A 290 -9.57 13.65 4.14
CA LEU A 290 -9.47 12.91 2.89
C LEU A 290 -10.64 11.94 2.67
N GLU A 291 -11.44 11.67 3.71
CA GLU A 291 -12.48 10.65 3.67
C GLU A 291 -13.69 11.06 2.83
N GLY A 292 -14.32 10.08 2.19
CA GLY A 292 -15.59 10.22 1.50
C GLY A 292 -15.52 10.96 0.17
N GLN A 293 -14.32 11.19 -0.37
CA GLN A 293 -14.12 11.93 -1.61
C GLN A 293 -13.08 11.30 -2.53
N HIS A 294 -13.22 11.56 -3.83
CA HIS A 294 -12.19 11.28 -4.82
C HIS A 294 -11.15 12.38 -4.86
N HIS A 295 -9.89 12.01 -4.73
CA HIS A 295 -8.77 12.93 -4.85
C HIS A 295 -7.71 12.37 -5.79
N SER A 296 -6.98 13.27 -6.48
CA SER A 296 -5.78 12.90 -7.23
C SER A 296 -4.58 12.77 -6.28
N PHE A 297 -4.05 11.57 -6.13
CA PHE A 297 -2.89 11.31 -5.28
C PHE A 297 -1.55 11.32 -6.04
N THR A 298 -1.47 12.10 -7.13
CA THR A 298 -0.26 12.21 -7.97
C THR A 298 0.98 12.56 -7.16
N VAL A 299 0.88 13.54 -6.26
CA VAL A 299 2.02 14.01 -5.44
C VAL A 299 2.45 12.99 -4.38
N PHE A 300 1.55 12.13 -3.97
CA PHE A 300 1.82 11.07 -2.99
C PHE A 300 2.33 9.78 -3.63
N ALA A 301 2.26 9.65 -4.95
CA ALA A 301 2.76 8.48 -5.67
C ALA A 301 4.24 8.63 -6.06
N ARG A 302 4.96 7.52 -6.12
CA ARG A 302 6.35 7.45 -6.61
C ARG A 302 6.45 6.48 -7.78
N ASP A 303 7.38 6.78 -8.69
CA ASP A 303 7.69 5.94 -9.87
C ASP A 303 6.46 5.66 -10.76
N THR A 304 5.43 6.51 -10.71
CA THR A 304 4.37 6.52 -11.70
C THR A 304 4.88 7.26 -12.94
N LYS A 305 4.82 6.63 -14.10
CA LYS A 305 5.20 7.26 -15.37
C LYS A 305 4.11 8.28 -15.78
N ILE A 306 4.07 9.41 -15.09
CA ILE A 306 3.08 10.49 -15.33
C ILE A 306 3.31 11.16 -16.69
N SER A 307 4.51 11.08 -17.25
CA SER A 307 4.85 11.68 -18.55
C SER A 307 4.17 11.03 -19.76
N ARG A 308 3.42 9.96 -19.56
CA ARG A 308 2.64 9.33 -20.63
C ARG A 308 1.18 9.69 -20.42
N SER A 309 0.60 10.39 -21.38
CA SER A 309 -0.82 10.75 -21.49
C SER A 309 -1.82 9.58 -21.38
N ARG A 310 -1.34 8.36 -21.16
CA ARG A 310 -2.09 7.11 -21.02
C ARG A 310 -1.73 6.34 -19.73
N GLY A 311 -1.26 7.01 -18.68
CA GLY A 311 -1.03 6.37 -17.37
C GLY A 311 -2.34 5.96 -16.70
N PRO A 312 -2.31 4.99 -15.75
CA PRO A 312 -3.50 4.66 -14.97
C PRO A 312 -3.95 5.90 -14.18
N PRO A 313 -5.27 6.04 -13.95
CA PRO A 313 -5.82 7.16 -13.19
C PRO A 313 -5.12 7.31 -11.84
N THR A 314 -4.82 8.54 -11.43
CA THR A 314 -4.22 8.85 -10.13
C THR A 314 -5.26 9.13 -9.06
N GLU A 315 -6.53 9.11 -9.42
CA GLU A 315 -7.65 9.30 -8.52
C GLU A 315 -7.91 8.05 -7.68
N CYS A 316 -8.07 8.27 -6.39
CA CYS A 316 -8.44 7.25 -5.43
C CYS A 316 -9.56 7.78 -4.54
N PHE A 317 -10.45 6.88 -4.12
CA PHE A 317 -11.48 7.16 -3.12
C PHE A 317 -11.02 6.62 -1.77
N ILE A 318 -10.93 7.48 -0.78
CA ILE A 318 -10.59 7.10 0.60
C ILE A 318 -11.88 6.85 1.37
N TYR A 319 -12.10 5.62 1.79
CA TYR A 319 -13.23 5.25 2.63
C TYR A 319 -13.00 5.62 4.09
N HIS A 320 -11.76 5.45 4.55
CA HIS A 320 -11.38 5.65 5.95
C HIS A 320 -9.91 6.05 6.04
N ALA A 321 -9.61 7.04 6.88
CA ALA A 321 -8.26 7.54 7.13
C ALA A 321 -8.17 8.11 8.55
N ARG A 322 -7.64 7.34 9.49
CA ARG A 322 -7.56 7.67 10.90
C ARG A 322 -6.17 7.44 11.47
N ALA A 323 -5.87 8.15 12.51
CA ALA A 323 -4.67 7.99 13.31
C ALA A 323 -5.01 8.02 14.81
N ALA A 324 -4.42 7.10 15.57
CA ALA A 324 -4.59 7.02 17.01
C ALA A 324 -3.31 6.54 17.69
N VAL A 325 -3.19 6.82 18.99
CA VAL A 325 -2.17 6.21 19.84
C VAL A 325 -2.62 4.81 20.21
N ALA A 326 -1.72 3.85 20.03
CA ALA A 326 -1.94 2.47 20.49
C ALA A 326 -0.72 1.96 21.27
N GLU A 327 -0.93 0.87 22.00
CA GLU A 327 0.16 0.09 22.61
C GLU A 327 0.32 -1.24 21.92
N LEU A 328 1.58 -1.62 21.71
CA LEU A 328 1.93 -2.97 21.26
C LEU A 328 1.70 -3.96 22.41
N PRO A 329 1.18 -5.18 22.13
CA PRO A 329 1.08 -6.24 23.12
C PRO A 329 2.46 -6.64 23.63
N LEU A 330 2.53 -7.08 24.91
CA LEU A 330 3.76 -7.62 25.47
C LEU A 330 4.07 -8.97 24.83
N ILE A 331 5.21 -9.05 24.14
CA ILE A 331 5.63 -10.25 23.40
C ILE A 331 6.54 -11.13 24.26
N GLU A 332 7.37 -10.53 25.11
CA GLU A 332 8.35 -11.26 25.92
C GLU A 332 7.86 -11.42 27.37
N PRO A 333 7.94 -12.65 27.94
CA PRO A 333 7.66 -12.85 29.37
C PRO A 333 8.63 -12.01 30.23
N GLY A 334 8.07 -11.15 31.09
CA GLY A 334 8.87 -10.30 31.97
C GLY A 334 9.11 -8.87 31.47
N SER A 335 8.74 -8.53 30.26
CA SER A 335 8.70 -7.13 29.84
C SER A 335 7.62 -6.37 30.65
N LYS A 336 8.00 -5.27 31.30
CA LYS A 336 7.10 -4.47 32.13
C LYS A 336 6.56 -3.24 31.40
N GLN A 337 7.14 -2.87 30.26
CA GLN A 337 6.77 -1.66 29.55
C GLN A 337 6.23 -1.99 28.18
N ARG A 338 5.01 -1.49 27.90
CA ARG A 338 4.41 -1.54 26.59
C ARG A 338 4.95 -0.40 25.74
N SER A 339 5.24 -0.71 24.47
CA SER A 339 5.70 0.30 23.52
C SER A 339 4.53 1.04 22.91
N GLN A 340 4.50 2.35 23.09
CA GLN A 340 3.50 3.21 22.48
C GLN A 340 3.83 3.49 21.03
N VAL A 341 2.81 3.52 20.19
CA VAL A 341 2.92 3.71 18.76
C VAL A 341 1.85 4.66 18.22
N LEU A 342 2.17 5.39 17.18
CA LEU A 342 1.17 5.95 16.27
C LEU A 342 0.71 4.82 15.35
N CYS A 343 -0.58 4.54 15.38
CA CYS A 343 -1.24 3.67 14.41
C CYS A 343 -2.03 4.53 13.42
N VAL A 344 -1.79 4.34 12.13
CA VAL A 344 -2.56 4.96 11.04
C VAL A 344 -3.26 3.86 10.27
N GLU A 345 -4.57 3.95 10.14
CA GLU A 345 -5.40 3.04 9.36
C GLU A 345 -5.97 3.75 8.14
N LEU A 346 -5.76 3.16 6.96
CA LEU A 346 -6.22 3.70 5.68
C LEU A 346 -6.96 2.64 4.89
N VAL A 347 -8.18 2.97 4.44
CA VAL A 347 -8.97 2.13 3.54
C VAL A 347 -9.32 2.93 2.29
N ALA A 348 -9.00 2.38 1.12
CA ALA A 348 -9.30 3.01 -0.16
C ALA A 348 -9.66 1.97 -1.22
N ASN A 349 -10.33 2.42 -2.28
CA ASN A 349 -10.62 1.58 -3.44
C ASN A 349 -9.33 1.07 -4.11
N ARG A 350 -8.27 1.87 -4.08
CA ARG A 350 -6.92 1.53 -4.56
C ARG A 350 -5.87 2.43 -3.92
N PHE A 351 -4.63 1.97 -3.95
CA PHE A 351 -3.47 2.77 -3.59
C PHE A 351 -2.45 2.77 -4.73
N LEU A 352 -1.85 3.92 -4.98
CA LEU A 352 -0.75 4.07 -5.91
C LEU A 352 0.57 3.61 -5.27
N ARG A 353 1.59 3.39 -6.10
CA ARG A 353 2.90 2.94 -5.60
C ARG A 353 3.47 3.92 -4.57
N LYS A 354 3.85 3.39 -3.41
CA LYS A 354 4.35 4.12 -2.23
C LYS A 354 3.40 5.14 -1.63
N MET A 355 2.15 5.26 -2.12
CA MET A 355 1.19 6.27 -1.71
C MET A 355 0.97 6.29 -0.20
N VAL A 356 0.68 5.16 0.43
CA VAL A 356 0.44 5.09 1.88
C VAL A 356 1.62 5.65 2.66
N ARG A 357 2.84 5.21 2.34
CA ARG A 357 4.06 5.65 3.03
C ARG A 357 4.34 7.14 2.87
N VAL A 358 4.09 7.68 1.66
CA VAL A 358 4.26 9.11 1.39
C VAL A 358 3.17 9.93 2.09
N LEU A 359 1.94 9.43 2.10
CA LEU A 359 0.81 10.09 2.78
C LEU A 359 1.05 10.17 4.28
N VAL A 360 1.44 9.07 4.93
CA VAL A 360 1.78 9.04 6.36
C VAL A 360 2.93 10.00 6.69
N ALA A 361 4.03 9.95 5.94
CA ALA A 361 5.16 10.86 6.18
C ALA A 361 4.77 12.33 6.00
N THR A 362 3.93 12.63 5.00
CA THR A 362 3.47 13.99 4.75
C THR A 362 2.51 14.45 5.84
N SER A 363 1.57 13.62 6.28
CA SER A 363 0.65 13.99 7.37
C SER A 363 1.41 14.29 8.68
N ILE A 364 2.45 13.51 8.99
CA ILE A 364 3.32 13.76 10.14
C ILE A 364 4.07 15.09 9.99
N ARG A 365 4.66 15.36 8.82
CA ARG A 365 5.39 16.62 8.54
C ARG A 365 4.47 17.84 8.65
N GLU A 366 3.29 17.78 8.04
CA GLU A 366 2.32 18.89 8.05
C GLU A 366 1.76 19.12 9.47
N ALA A 367 1.43 18.04 10.19
CA ALA A 367 0.99 18.12 11.57
C ALA A 367 2.05 18.79 12.47
N SER A 368 3.31 18.38 12.33
CA SER A 368 4.42 18.96 13.12
C SER A 368 4.65 20.43 12.77
N ALA A 369 4.46 20.84 11.52
CA ALA A 369 4.56 22.25 11.12
C ALA A 369 3.35 23.11 11.53
N GLY A 370 2.32 22.54 12.15
CA GLY A 370 1.10 23.26 12.52
C GLY A 370 0.21 23.64 11.35
N ALA A 371 0.29 22.90 10.24
CA ALA A 371 -0.51 23.16 9.05
C ALA A 371 -2.01 23.00 9.33
N SER A 372 -2.84 23.75 8.59
CA SER A 372 -4.30 23.69 8.71
C SER A 372 -4.82 22.29 8.33
N SER A 373 -5.96 21.91 8.88
CA SER A 373 -6.57 20.59 8.71
C SER A 373 -6.82 20.20 7.24
N ASP A 374 -6.99 21.19 6.34
CA ASP A 374 -7.20 20.98 4.90
C ASP A 374 -5.90 20.88 4.09
N SER A 375 -4.73 20.95 4.72
CA SER A 375 -3.44 20.98 4.00
C SER A 375 -3.21 19.75 3.13
N LEU A 376 -3.57 18.54 3.59
CA LEU A 376 -3.47 17.34 2.76
C LEU A 376 -4.41 17.39 1.54
N VAL A 377 -5.62 17.92 1.72
CA VAL A 377 -6.57 18.11 0.60
C VAL A 377 -6.01 19.11 -0.41
N ARG A 378 -5.41 20.21 0.04
CA ARG A 378 -4.71 21.14 -0.87
C ARG A 378 -3.57 20.48 -1.63
N LEU A 379 -2.78 19.65 -0.95
CA LEU A 379 -1.70 18.91 -1.57
C LEU A 379 -2.17 17.91 -2.64
N THR A 380 -3.38 17.38 -2.57
CA THR A 380 -3.92 16.52 -3.65
C THR A 380 -4.09 17.28 -4.97
N ARG A 381 -4.20 18.61 -4.93
CA ARG A 381 -4.33 19.48 -6.11
C ARG A 381 -2.97 19.90 -6.66
N ALA A 382 -1.89 19.70 -5.93
CA ALA A 382 -0.55 20.06 -6.36
C ALA A 382 -0.04 19.11 -7.46
N SER A 383 0.71 19.64 -8.41
CA SER A 383 1.34 18.86 -9.48
C SER A 383 2.78 18.44 -9.16
N CYS A 384 3.45 19.16 -8.27
CA CYS A 384 4.85 18.94 -7.94
C CYS A 384 5.01 17.93 -6.78
N ARG A 385 5.67 16.80 -7.04
CA ARG A 385 5.94 15.76 -6.01
C ARG A 385 6.83 16.22 -4.87
N ARG A 386 7.52 17.36 -5.00
CA ARG A 386 8.31 17.96 -3.91
C ARG A 386 7.43 18.55 -2.82
N ALA A 387 6.14 18.78 -3.10
CA ALA A 387 5.16 19.19 -2.12
C ALA A 387 4.98 18.16 -0.98
N SER A 388 5.17 16.88 -1.27
CA SER A 388 5.03 15.79 -0.29
C SER A 388 6.37 15.36 0.31
N ALA A 389 6.33 14.77 1.50
CA ALA A 389 7.48 14.21 2.19
C ALA A 389 8.05 12.96 1.46
N PRO A 390 9.30 12.55 1.73
CA PRO A 390 9.80 11.25 1.30
C PRO A 390 8.97 10.11 1.94
N PRO A 391 8.97 8.90 1.34
CA PRO A 391 8.21 7.78 1.90
C PRO A 391 8.67 7.40 3.30
N ALA A 392 7.77 7.20 4.24
CA ALA A 392 8.05 6.64 5.55
C ALA A 392 8.67 5.22 5.45
N PRO A 393 9.38 4.73 6.49
CA PRO A 393 9.99 3.40 6.51
C PRO A 393 9.02 2.29 6.11
N ALA A 394 9.51 1.32 5.34
CA ALA A 394 8.68 0.21 4.86
C ALA A 394 8.23 -0.73 5.98
N CYS A 395 9.08 -0.89 6.98
CA CYS A 395 8.88 -1.79 8.12
C CYS A 395 7.69 -1.40 9.02
N GLY A 396 7.19 -0.17 8.91
CA GLY A 396 5.97 0.24 9.61
C GLY A 396 4.69 -0.14 8.87
N LEU A 397 4.75 -0.52 7.59
CA LEU A 397 3.58 -0.72 6.75
C LEU A 397 3.15 -2.19 6.67
N CYS A 398 1.86 -2.44 6.85
CA CYS A 398 1.23 -3.75 6.68
C CYS A 398 -0.02 -3.64 5.79
N LEU A 399 -0.11 -4.48 4.75
CA LEU A 399 -1.36 -4.72 4.04
C LEU A 399 -2.24 -5.60 4.93
N SER A 400 -3.23 -4.99 5.58
CA SER A 400 -4.09 -5.66 6.55
C SER A 400 -5.11 -6.56 5.88
N GLU A 401 -5.76 -6.06 4.82
CA GLU A 401 -6.89 -6.76 4.20
C GLU A 401 -7.15 -6.31 2.77
N VAL A 402 -7.74 -7.20 1.96
CA VAL A 402 -8.26 -6.91 0.62
C VAL A 402 -9.72 -7.34 0.57
N GLY A 403 -10.63 -6.39 0.33
CA GLY A 403 -12.07 -6.64 0.27
C GLY A 403 -12.58 -6.83 -1.14
N TYR A 404 -13.55 -7.73 -1.28
CA TYR A 404 -14.19 -8.10 -2.55
C TYR A 404 -15.69 -7.75 -2.58
N GLU A 405 -16.23 -7.37 -1.44
CA GLU A 405 -17.57 -6.83 -1.26
C GLU A 405 -17.49 -5.32 -1.03
N ASP A 406 -18.61 -4.62 -1.02
CA ASP A 406 -18.65 -3.20 -0.75
C ASP A 406 -18.15 -2.92 0.67
N PHE A 407 -17.46 -1.79 0.84
CA PHE A 407 -16.92 -1.43 2.14
C PHE A 407 -18.05 -1.00 3.10
N ALA A 408 -18.24 -1.78 4.14
CA ALA A 408 -19.30 -1.56 5.13
C ALA A 408 -18.83 -0.83 6.41
N GLY A 409 -17.53 -0.53 6.53
CA GLY A 409 -16.96 0.10 7.74
C GLY A 409 -16.87 -0.83 8.95
N SER A 410 -17.11 -2.13 8.78
CA SER A 410 -16.97 -3.13 9.83
C SER A 410 -15.49 -3.48 10.06
N ASN A 411 -15.18 -3.87 11.30
CA ASN A 411 -13.84 -4.37 11.69
C ASN A 411 -12.68 -3.34 11.55
N LEU A 412 -12.97 -2.03 11.60
CA LEU A 412 -11.94 -1.01 11.69
C LEU A 412 -11.22 -1.08 13.04
N LEU A 413 -9.92 -0.79 13.04
CA LEU A 413 -9.12 -0.71 14.27
C LEU A 413 -9.30 0.61 14.97
N ILE A 414 -9.48 1.69 14.19
CA ILE A 414 -9.63 3.05 14.69
C ILE A 414 -10.99 3.58 14.19
N THR A 415 -11.92 3.80 15.10
CA THR A 415 -13.29 4.28 14.81
C THR A 415 -13.40 5.80 14.86
#